data_c5d5d0b41521236498f3117f19f74fa5
#
_entry.id   c5d5d0b41521236498f3117f19f74fa5
#
_cell.length_a   1.000
_cell.length_b   1.000
_cell.length_c   1.000
_cell.angle_alpha   90.00
_cell.angle_beta   90.00
_cell.angle_gamma   90.00
#
_symmetry.space_group_name_H-M   'P 1'
#
loop_
_entity.id
_entity.type
_entity.pdbx_description
1 polymer ?
#
loop_
_entity_poly.entity_id
_entity_poly.type
_entity_poly.pdbx_seq_one_letter_code
_entity_poly.pdbx_strand_id
1 'polypeptide(L)'
;MGIDIDMPLTQGACIRLKSEMRVYYGPSPQTVLSDFSVDLSTGGLYLKTDIPLGIGDDLMLTFSLPGQEKKTVSCGARVAWVNQEENPLKPELPSGVGVQFIDLAPEDLASIASCLDIEAI
;
A
#
# COMPACT_ATOMS: atom_id res chain seq x y z
N MET A 1 -13.50 -3.33 14.31
CA MET A 1 -12.91 -3.41 13.88
C MET A 1 -12.56 -3.45 13.21
N GLY A 2 -12.55 -3.30 13.01
CA GLY A 2 -12.13 -3.41 12.30
C GLY A 2 -11.49 -3.29 11.94
N ILE A 3 -11.17 -3.07 11.94
CA ILE A 3 -10.43 -3.01 11.65
C ILE A 3 -9.83 -3.19 11.62
N ASP A 4 -9.76 -2.99 11.79
CA ASP A 4 -9.03 -3.12 11.59
C ASP A 4 -8.41 -3.65 11.71
N ILE A 5 -8.66 -4.04 11.67
CA ILE A 5 -8.03 -4.54 11.65
C ILE A 5 -7.14 -4.78 11.34
N ASP A 6 -7.05 -4.63 11.09
CA ASP A 6 -6.23 -4.90 10.60
C ASP A 6 -5.15 -4.55 10.88
N MET A 7 -5.08 -4.16 11.34
CA MET A 7 -4.15 -3.85 11.47
C MET A 7 -3.65 -3.53 12.35
N PRO A 8 -3.48 -3.93 12.47
CA PRO A 8 -2.99 -3.76 13.29
C PRO A 8 -2.27 -2.97 13.75
N LEU A 9 -2.42 -2.66 13.58
CA LEU A 9 -1.90 -2.07 13.84
C LEU A 9 -1.77 -1.23 14.27
N THR A 10 -1.86 -1.08 14.13
CA THR A 10 -1.64 -0.31 14.46
C THR A 10 -1.99 0.43 14.99
N GLN A 11 -2.05 0.68 15.32
CA GLN A 11 -2.50 1.40 15.76
C GLN A 11 -3.30 1.95 15.43
N GLY A 12 -3.65 1.45 15.60
CA GLY A 12 -4.59 1.80 15.36
C GLY A 12 -5.29 2.67 14.56
N ALA A 13 -5.23 3.63 14.67
CA ALA A 13 -6.05 4.60 14.02
C ALA A 13 -5.43 5.02 12.71
N CYS A 14 -5.10 4.04 11.93
CA CYS A 14 -4.54 4.31 10.62
C CYS A 14 -5.59 4.91 9.72
N ILE A 15 -5.40 6.13 9.33
CA ILE A 15 -6.25 6.77 8.34
C ILE A 15 -5.86 6.22 6.98
N ARG A 16 -6.84 5.77 6.21
CA ARG A 16 -6.61 5.29 4.86
C ARG A 16 -7.32 6.20 3.88
N LEU A 17 -6.58 6.65 2.90
CA LEU A 17 -7.09 7.50 1.84
C LEU A 17 -7.34 6.64 0.62
N LYS A 18 -8.56 6.66 0.10
CA LYS A 18 -8.82 6.02 -1.18
C LYS A 18 -8.02 6.77 -2.24
N SER A 19 -7.10 6.06 -2.88
CA SER A 19 -6.18 6.70 -3.79
C SER A 19 -5.71 5.70 -4.84
N GLU A 20 -6.07 5.96 -6.07
CA GLU A 20 -5.65 5.12 -7.18
C GLU A 20 -4.37 5.69 -7.76
N MET A 21 -3.25 5.17 -7.30
CA MET A 21 -1.94 5.55 -7.79
C MET A 21 -1.35 4.41 -8.58
N ARG A 22 -0.58 4.73 -9.62
CA ARG A 22 0.20 3.68 -10.27
C ARG A 22 1.38 3.33 -9.38
N VAL A 23 1.51 2.04 -9.09
CA VAL A 23 2.58 1.51 -8.25
C VAL A 23 3.44 0.60 -9.11
N TYR A 24 4.72 0.90 -9.18
CA TYR A 24 5.69 0.01 -9.79
C TYR A 24 6.29 -0.86 -8.70
N TYR A 25 6.39 -2.16 -8.96
CA TYR A 25 6.84 -3.07 -7.91
C TYR A 25 7.54 -4.27 -8.50
N GLY A 26 8.25 -5.00 -7.66
CA GLY A 26 8.91 -6.21 -8.06
C GLY A 26 9.62 -6.85 -6.89
N PRO A 27 10.07 -8.10 -7.07
CA PRO A 27 10.70 -8.84 -5.98
C PRO A 27 12.06 -8.30 -5.57
N SER A 28 12.74 -7.50 -6.38
CA SER A 28 13.98 -6.86 -5.98
C SER A 28 14.99 -6.81 -7.09
N PRO A 29 15.82 -5.83 -7.06
CA PRO A 29 15.63 -4.46 -6.66
C PRO A 29 14.90 -3.68 -7.72
N GLN A 30 14.43 -4.37 -8.74
CA GLN A 30 13.83 -3.77 -9.93
C GLN A 30 12.32 -3.81 -9.81
N THR A 31 11.69 -2.68 -10.13
CA THR A 31 10.24 -2.55 -10.09
C THR A 31 9.71 -2.63 -11.50
N VAL A 32 9.62 -3.87 -12.03
CA VAL A 32 9.28 -4.10 -13.44
C VAL A 32 7.79 -4.34 -13.67
N LEU A 33 7.02 -4.57 -12.60
CA LEU A 33 5.57 -4.75 -12.68
C LEU A 33 4.90 -3.45 -12.33
N SER A 34 3.68 -3.25 -12.81
CA SER A 34 2.92 -2.08 -12.40
C SER A 34 1.45 -2.41 -12.31
N ASP A 35 0.82 -1.87 -11.29
CA ASP A 35 -0.60 -1.98 -11.06
C ASP A 35 -1.03 -0.73 -10.29
N PHE A 36 -2.28 -0.70 -9.85
CA PHE A 36 -2.80 0.48 -9.16
C PHE A 36 -3.08 0.16 -7.70
N SER A 37 -2.84 1.15 -6.85
CA SER A 37 -3.30 1.06 -5.48
C SER A 37 -4.79 1.32 -5.41
N VAL A 38 -5.39 0.88 -4.32
CA VAL A 38 -6.79 1.19 -4.00
C VAL A 38 -6.83 2.23 -2.89
N ASP A 39 -5.91 2.15 -1.96
CA ASP A 39 -5.84 3.09 -0.86
C ASP A 39 -4.40 3.27 -0.42
N LEU A 40 -4.20 4.20 0.50
CA LEU A 40 -2.88 4.55 1.02
C LEU A 40 -3.02 4.94 2.48
N SER A 41 -2.06 4.51 3.28
CA SER A 41 -1.92 4.95 4.68
C SER A 41 -0.44 5.14 4.98
N THR A 42 -0.13 5.62 6.17
CA THR A 42 1.28 5.74 6.57
C THR A 42 1.95 4.39 6.77
N GLY A 43 1.16 3.33 6.95
CA GLY A 43 1.72 1.99 7.16
C GLY A 43 1.82 1.15 5.91
N GLY A 44 1.10 1.49 4.85
CA GLY A 44 1.11 0.68 3.64
C GLY A 44 0.02 1.04 2.68
N LEU A 45 -0.21 0.17 1.73
CA LEU A 45 -1.26 0.38 0.73
C LEU A 45 -1.86 -0.97 0.34
N TYR A 46 -3.01 -0.90 -0.30
CA TYR A 46 -3.60 -2.08 -0.91
C TYR A 46 -3.32 -2.02 -2.41
N LEU A 47 -2.67 -3.05 -2.92
CA LEU A 47 -2.26 -3.13 -4.31
C LEU A 47 -3.19 -4.06 -5.05
N LYS A 48 -3.87 -3.52 -6.04
CA LYS A 48 -4.73 -4.32 -6.93
C LYS A 48 -3.83 -5.05 -7.92
N THR A 49 -3.82 -6.37 -7.86
CA THR A 49 -2.94 -7.16 -8.73
C THR A 49 -3.50 -8.57 -8.89
N ASP A 50 -3.25 -9.15 -10.06
CA ASP A 50 -3.54 -10.55 -10.33
C ASP A 50 -2.29 -11.42 -10.19
N ILE A 51 -1.15 -10.83 -9.89
CA ILE A 51 0.08 -11.57 -9.66
C ILE A 51 -0.06 -12.39 -8.38
N PRO A 52 0.28 -13.68 -8.40
CA PRO A 52 0.13 -14.53 -7.21
C PRO A 52 1.26 -14.26 -6.20
N LEU A 53 1.02 -13.29 -5.34
CA LEU A 53 1.94 -12.95 -4.26
C LEU A 53 1.48 -13.63 -2.98
N GLY A 54 2.42 -13.97 -2.11
CA GLY A 54 2.13 -14.65 -0.86
C GLY A 54 2.44 -13.80 0.35
N ILE A 55 1.75 -14.09 1.44
CA ILE A 55 2.00 -13.41 2.72
C ILE A 55 3.48 -13.60 3.08
N GLY A 56 4.13 -12.50 3.43
CA GLY A 56 5.54 -12.51 3.80
C GLY A 56 6.49 -12.23 2.65
N ASP A 57 5.98 -12.16 1.42
CA ASP A 57 6.83 -11.82 0.29
C ASP A 57 7.32 -10.38 0.42
N ASP A 58 8.60 -10.18 0.14
CA ASP A 58 9.20 -8.85 0.15
C ASP A 58 9.17 -8.26 -1.25
N LEU A 59 8.82 -7.00 -1.32
CA LEU A 59 8.72 -6.27 -2.58
C LEU A 59 9.44 -4.94 -2.47
N MET A 60 9.86 -4.42 -3.62
CA MET A 60 10.24 -3.03 -3.75
C MET A 60 9.09 -2.29 -4.40
N LEU A 61 8.77 -1.12 -3.89
CA LEU A 61 7.70 -0.30 -4.43
C LEU A 61 8.23 1.07 -4.84
N THR A 62 7.67 1.60 -5.91
CA THR A 62 7.91 2.98 -6.33
C THR A 62 6.60 3.58 -6.79
N PHE A 63 6.24 4.73 -6.24
CA PHE A 63 5.00 5.41 -6.60
C PHE A 63 5.13 6.90 -6.34
N SER A 64 4.26 7.68 -6.99
CA SER A 64 4.18 9.13 -6.76
C SER A 64 2.93 9.43 -5.97
N LEU A 65 3.04 10.36 -5.04
CA LEU A 65 1.93 10.66 -4.14
C LEU A 65 0.85 11.47 -4.86
N PRO A 66 -0.42 11.30 -4.44
CA PRO A 66 -1.52 12.07 -5.04
C PRO A 66 -1.28 13.57 -4.84
N GLY A 67 -1.43 14.33 -5.93
CA GLY A 67 -1.22 15.75 -5.89
C GLY A 67 0.21 16.20 -5.81
N GLN A 68 1.14 15.25 -5.77
CA GLN A 68 2.57 15.52 -5.68
C GLN A 68 3.32 14.65 -6.66
N GLU A 69 3.00 14.79 -7.93
CA GLU A 69 3.54 13.87 -8.95
C GLU A 69 5.05 13.94 -9.05
N LYS A 70 5.65 15.02 -8.62
CA LYS A 70 7.11 15.15 -8.63
C LYS A 70 7.75 14.46 -7.44
N LYS A 71 6.97 14.08 -6.44
CA LYS A 71 7.47 13.40 -5.25
C LYS A 71 7.33 11.91 -5.45
N THR A 72 8.45 11.23 -5.60
CA THR A 72 8.48 9.78 -5.79
C THR A 72 8.90 9.13 -4.49
N VAL A 73 8.16 8.11 -4.09
CA VAL A 73 8.47 7.30 -2.91
C VAL A 73 8.97 5.95 -3.40
N SER A 74 10.11 5.53 -2.89
CA SER A 74 10.65 4.18 -3.14
C SER A 74 10.98 3.54 -1.81
N CYS A 75 10.48 2.34 -1.59
CA CYS A 75 10.72 1.68 -0.31
C CYS A 75 10.53 0.17 -0.44
N GLY A 76 11.02 -0.55 0.55
CA GLY A 76 10.70 -1.96 0.71
C GLY A 76 9.33 -2.13 1.35
N ALA A 77 8.69 -3.23 1.03
CA ALA A 77 7.39 -3.56 1.59
C ALA A 77 7.25 -5.06 1.70
N ARG A 78 6.31 -5.48 2.53
CA ARG A 78 6.04 -6.90 2.73
C ARG A 78 4.56 -7.16 2.60
N VAL A 79 4.21 -8.23 1.91
CA VAL A 79 2.81 -8.63 1.77
C VAL A 79 2.29 -9.06 3.15
N ALA A 80 1.30 -8.34 3.65
CA ALA A 80 0.73 -8.60 4.96
C ALA A 80 -0.49 -9.49 4.87
N TRP A 81 -1.28 -9.36 3.79
CA TRP A 81 -2.45 -10.20 3.59
C TRP A 81 -2.78 -10.27 2.11
N VAL A 82 -3.52 -11.30 1.73
CA VAL A 82 -3.83 -11.58 0.34
C VAL A 82 -5.34 -11.69 0.18
N ASN A 83 -5.87 -11.06 -0.86
CA ASN A 83 -7.29 -11.07 -1.18
C ASN A 83 -7.46 -11.74 -2.54
N GLN A 84 -7.74 -13.03 -2.52
CA GLN A 84 -7.82 -13.82 -3.74
C GLN A 84 -9.25 -13.90 -4.27
N GLU A 85 -9.36 -13.96 -5.58
CA GLU A 85 -10.66 -13.98 -6.23
C GLU A 85 -11.49 -15.19 -5.81
N GLU A 86 -10.86 -16.35 -5.68
CA GLU A 86 -11.59 -17.57 -5.35
C GLU A 86 -12.03 -17.62 -3.89
N ASN A 87 -11.34 -16.93 -3.01
CA ASN A 87 -11.62 -16.99 -1.58
C ASN A 87 -11.27 -15.65 -0.95
N PRO A 88 -12.01 -14.60 -1.29
CA PRO A 88 -11.63 -13.26 -0.86
C PRO A 88 -11.90 -13.04 0.62
N LEU A 89 -10.91 -12.46 1.32
CA LEU A 89 -11.11 -11.98 2.68
C LEU A 89 -11.99 -10.74 2.69
N LYS A 90 -11.86 -9.90 1.67
CA LYS A 90 -12.69 -8.71 1.52
C LYS A 90 -13.25 -8.70 0.10
N PRO A 91 -14.43 -9.31 -0.08
CA PRO A 91 -15.00 -9.41 -1.43
C PRO A 91 -15.33 -8.06 -2.06
N GLU A 92 -15.47 -7.02 -1.26
CA GLU A 92 -15.76 -5.69 -1.79
C GLU A 92 -14.57 -5.06 -2.49
N LEU A 93 -13.36 -5.61 -2.28
CA LEU A 93 -12.15 -5.12 -2.93
C LEU A 93 -11.81 -5.97 -4.15
N PRO A 94 -11.15 -5.39 -5.14
CA PRO A 94 -10.63 -6.21 -6.24
C PRO A 94 -9.53 -7.12 -5.73
N SER A 95 -9.24 -8.17 -6.49
CA SER A 95 -8.14 -9.07 -6.13
C SER A 95 -6.86 -8.29 -5.96
N GLY A 96 -6.09 -8.65 -4.94
CA GLY A 96 -4.84 -7.96 -4.67
C GLY A 96 -4.27 -8.34 -3.33
N VAL A 97 -3.35 -7.50 -2.86
CA VAL A 97 -2.65 -7.74 -1.61
C VAL A 97 -2.54 -6.44 -0.82
N GLY A 98 -2.61 -6.57 0.50
CA GLY A 98 -2.26 -5.49 1.39
C GLY A 98 -0.78 -5.58 1.69
N VAL A 99 -0.05 -4.49 1.47
CA VAL A 99 1.39 -4.46 1.73
C VAL A 99 1.69 -3.46 2.83
N GLN A 100 2.71 -3.79 3.63
CA GLN A 100 3.18 -2.97 4.73
C GLN A 100 4.53 -2.41 4.34
N PHE A 101 4.71 -1.09 4.49
CA PHE A 101 6.01 -0.48 4.25
C PHE A 101 6.98 -0.94 5.33
N ILE A 102 8.22 -1.26 4.93
CA ILE A 102 9.21 -1.79 5.87
C ILE A 102 10.27 -0.73 6.19
N ASP A 103 10.79 -0.06 5.17
CA ASP A 103 11.92 0.85 5.35
C ASP A 103 11.64 2.21 4.74
N LEU A 104 10.49 2.75 5.07
CA LEU A 104 10.08 4.05 4.55
C LEU A 104 10.96 5.15 5.16
N ALA A 105 11.55 5.99 4.29
CA ALA A 105 12.37 7.09 4.75
C ALA A 105 11.51 8.09 5.53
N PRO A 106 12.08 8.74 6.56
CA PRO A 106 11.29 9.68 7.36
C PRO A 106 10.65 10.81 6.56
N GLU A 107 11.34 11.33 5.56
CA GLU A 107 10.76 12.38 4.73
C GLU A 107 9.62 11.86 3.87
N ASP A 108 9.68 10.60 3.47
CA ASP A 108 8.59 9.99 2.70
C ASP A 108 7.39 9.74 3.60
N LEU A 109 7.63 9.29 4.81
CA LEU A 109 6.56 9.12 5.79
C LEU A 109 5.87 10.46 6.06
N ALA A 110 6.64 11.51 6.21
CA ALA A 110 6.08 12.84 6.44
C ALA A 110 5.24 13.29 5.25
N SER A 111 5.71 13.00 4.04
CA SER A 111 4.97 13.37 2.84
C SER A 111 3.65 12.62 2.74
N ILE A 112 3.65 11.33 3.06
CA ILE A 112 2.43 10.54 3.06
C ILE A 112 1.46 11.07 4.12
N ALA A 113 1.96 11.33 5.32
CA ALA A 113 1.12 11.85 6.40
C ALA A 113 0.49 13.18 6.00
N SER A 114 1.24 14.01 5.31
CA SER A 114 0.75 15.30 4.83
C SER A 114 -0.38 15.13 3.84
N CYS A 115 -0.25 14.16 2.93
CA CYS A 115 -1.32 13.82 2.00
C CYS A 115 -2.60 13.44 2.72
N LEU A 116 -2.47 12.58 3.72
CA LEU A 116 -3.62 12.09 4.45
C LEU A 116 -4.28 13.20 5.26
N ASP A 117 -3.49 14.07 5.85
CA ASP A 117 -4.02 15.20 6.61
C ASP A 117 -4.86 16.11 5.75
N ILE A 118 -4.36 16.43 4.56
CA ILE A 118 -5.09 17.29 3.65
C ILE A 118 -6.43 16.69 3.28
N GLU A 119 -6.45 15.40 3.00
CA GLU A 119 -7.69 14.74 2.61
C GLU A 119 -8.62 14.49 3.79
N ALA A 120 -8.06 14.38 5.00
CA ALA A 120 -8.87 14.14 6.19
C ALA A 120 -9.60 15.39 6.66
N ILE A 121 -9.15 16.55 6.25
CA ILE A 121 -9.80 17.80 6.61
C ILE A 121 -11.04 18.01 5.74
#